data_53199c1e4f337b970fd88e0f8f8354d2
#
_entry.id   53199c1e4f337b970fd88e0f8f8354d2
#
_cell.length_a   1.000
_cell.length_b   1.000
_cell.length_c   1.000
_cell.angle_alpha   90.00
_cell.angle_beta   90.00
_cell.angle_gamma   90.00
#
_symmetry.space_group_name_H-M   'P 1'
#
loop_
_entity.id
_entity.type
_entity.pdbx_description
1 polymer ?
#
loop_
_entity_poly.entity_id
_entity_poly.type
_entity_poly.pdbx_seq_one_letter_code
_entity_poly.pdbx_strand_id
1 'polypeptide(L)'
;MDWPTRVKIAAGSTRGLAYLHEDCHPRIIHGDIKSSNILLNDNLEAQVADLGLARLAENEVTHVSMRKLTEKSDVFSFGVVLLELIIGRKPVDTSRPLGDESLVEWPRPLLNRAINEQEFEELVDPRLTGDYDDVEMFRMIEAAVACIRHSAARRPKMGQVVRILDSLTLNDVDLSNGGRRDL
;
A
#
# COMPACT_ATOMS: atom_id res chain seq x y z
N MET A 1 -12.02 4.57 10.68
CA MET A 1 -10.54 4.65 10.75
C MET A 1 -10.16 6.00 10.18
N ASP A 2 -9.49 6.81 10.98
CA ASP A 2 -9.00 8.14 10.62
C ASP A 2 -7.78 8.07 9.67
N TRP A 3 -7.40 9.21 9.11
CA TRP A 3 -6.31 9.30 8.14
C TRP A 3 -4.94 8.95 8.74
N PRO A 4 -4.54 9.48 9.91
CA PRO A 4 -3.24 9.13 10.52
C PRO A 4 -3.08 7.62 10.75
N THR A 5 -4.14 6.92 11.15
CA THR A 5 -4.10 5.46 11.29
C THR A 5 -3.88 4.76 9.95
N ARG A 6 -4.52 5.23 8.87
CA ARG A 6 -4.31 4.67 7.51
C ARG A 6 -2.88 4.84 7.04
N VAL A 7 -2.28 6.01 7.27
CA VAL A 7 -0.86 6.28 6.96
C VAL A 7 0.07 5.36 7.75
N LYS A 8 -0.17 5.17 9.06
CA LYS A 8 0.61 4.22 9.89
C LYS A 8 0.51 2.78 9.37
N ILE A 9 -0.69 2.35 8.96
CA ILE A 9 -0.88 1.01 8.39
C ILE A 9 -0.10 0.87 7.08
N ALA A 10 -0.20 1.84 6.18
CA ALA A 10 0.52 1.83 4.92
C ALA A 10 2.04 1.76 5.15
N ALA A 11 2.59 2.63 5.98
CA ALA A 11 4.02 2.68 6.27
C ALA A 11 4.53 1.39 6.95
N GLY A 12 3.82 0.91 7.98
CA GLY A 12 4.23 -0.30 8.71
C GLY A 12 4.18 -1.57 7.85
N SER A 13 3.09 -1.78 7.11
CA SER A 13 2.95 -2.94 6.23
C SER A 13 3.94 -2.92 5.06
N THR A 14 4.26 -1.73 4.53
CA THR A 14 5.29 -1.57 3.50
C THR A 14 6.66 -2.02 3.99
N ARG A 15 7.06 -1.61 5.20
CA ARG A 15 8.33 -2.05 5.82
C ARG A 15 8.35 -3.55 6.07
N GLY A 16 7.25 -4.11 6.56
CA GLY A 16 7.13 -5.56 6.76
C GLY A 16 7.32 -6.34 5.45
N LEU A 17 6.69 -5.90 4.37
CA LEU A 17 6.84 -6.55 3.06
C LEU A 17 8.22 -6.33 2.44
N ALA A 18 8.82 -5.15 2.62
CA ALA A 18 10.20 -4.89 2.20
C ALA A 18 11.19 -5.81 2.91
N TYR A 19 11.02 -6.02 4.22
CA TYR A 19 11.84 -6.96 4.98
C TYR A 19 11.78 -8.39 4.39
N LEU A 20 10.59 -8.89 4.05
CA LEU A 20 10.44 -10.22 3.44
C LEU A 20 11.14 -10.31 2.09
N HIS A 21 11.03 -9.27 1.25
CA HIS A 21 11.54 -9.28 -0.11
C HIS A 21 13.04 -8.97 -0.24
N GLU A 22 13.59 -8.15 0.67
CA GLU A 22 14.92 -7.55 0.49
C GLU A 22 15.90 -7.93 1.59
N ASP A 23 15.44 -8.11 2.85
CA ASP A 23 16.31 -8.36 4.00
C ASP A 23 16.37 -9.84 4.40
N CYS A 24 15.33 -10.63 4.12
CA CYS A 24 15.35 -12.07 4.38
C CYS A 24 16.29 -12.80 3.43
N HIS A 25 17.01 -13.80 3.94
CA HIS A 25 17.88 -14.69 3.17
C HIS A 25 17.60 -16.16 3.55
N PRO A 26 16.97 -16.96 2.67
CA PRO A 26 16.46 -16.61 1.33
C PRO A 26 15.28 -15.62 1.39
N ARG A 27 15.08 -14.85 0.32
CA ARG A 27 13.97 -13.91 0.19
C ARG A 27 12.63 -14.65 0.21
N ILE A 28 11.63 -14.03 0.82
CA ILE A 28 10.31 -14.61 1.02
C ILE A 28 9.29 -13.87 0.16
N ILE A 29 8.58 -14.59 -0.68
CA ILE A 29 7.41 -14.12 -1.42
C ILE A 29 6.19 -14.52 -0.59
N HIS A 30 5.38 -13.54 -0.18
CA HIS A 30 4.23 -13.78 0.70
C HIS A 30 3.12 -14.58 0.01
N GLY A 31 2.72 -14.16 -1.18
CA GLY A 31 1.77 -14.86 -2.05
C GLY A 31 0.29 -14.65 -1.73
N ASP A 32 -0.06 -14.00 -0.60
CA ASP A 32 -1.46 -13.71 -0.21
C ASP A 32 -1.58 -12.36 0.52
N ILE A 33 -1.02 -11.30 -0.07
CA ILE A 33 -1.14 -9.94 0.48
C ILE A 33 -2.55 -9.42 0.27
N LYS A 34 -3.20 -9.08 1.38
CA LYS A 34 -4.56 -8.49 1.44
C LYS A 34 -4.77 -7.80 2.79
N SER A 35 -5.77 -6.93 2.89
CA SER A 35 -6.05 -6.17 4.12
C SER A 35 -6.30 -7.07 5.35
N SER A 36 -6.96 -8.23 5.17
CA SER A 36 -7.19 -9.17 6.27
C SER A 36 -5.92 -9.85 6.80
N ASN A 37 -4.82 -9.81 6.07
CA ASN A 37 -3.51 -10.34 6.47
C ASN A 37 -2.56 -9.25 6.98
N ILE A 38 -3.06 -8.02 7.15
CA ILE A 38 -2.36 -6.93 7.83
C ILE A 38 -3.02 -6.74 9.19
N LEU A 39 -2.34 -7.19 10.23
CA LEU A 39 -2.81 -7.11 11.61
C LEU A 39 -2.29 -5.85 12.28
N LEU A 40 -3.06 -5.32 13.21
CA LEU A 40 -2.68 -4.19 14.03
C LEU A 40 -2.50 -4.64 15.47
N ASN A 41 -1.40 -4.21 16.09
CA ASN A 41 -1.24 -4.36 17.53
C ASN A 41 -1.97 -3.23 18.28
N ASP A 42 -1.91 -3.26 19.63
CA ASP A 42 -2.56 -2.27 20.48
C ASP A 42 -2.06 -0.82 20.26
N ASN A 43 -0.88 -0.65 19.68
CA ASN A 43 -0.29 0.64 19.32
C ASN A 43 -0.63 1.08 17.89
N LEU A 44 -1.51 0.35 17.18
CA LEU A 44 -1.86 0.54 15.78
C LEU A 44 -0.66 0.36 14.82
N GLU A 45 0.35 -0.42 15.21
CA GLU A 45 1.46 -0.78 14.35
C GLU A 45 1.06 -1.97 13.46
N ALA A 46 1.26 -1.83 12.16
CA ALA A 46 0.88 -2.84 11.20
C ALA A 46 1.93 -3.95 11.09
N GLN A 47 1.46 -5.18 11.07
CA GLN A 47 2.26 -6.40 10.90
C GLN A 47 1.68 -7.23 9.75
N VAL A 48 2.54 -7.64 8.81
CA VAL A 48 2.17 -8.58 7.76
C VAL A 48 2.13 -9.98 8.36
N ALA A 49 0.99 -10.63 8.24
CA ALA A 49 0.69 -11.92 8.85
C ALA A 49 0.26 -12.97 7.80
N ASP A 50 0.10 -14.23 8.24
CA ASP A 50 -0.36 -15.35 7.42
C ASP A 50 0.63 -15.73 6.30
N LEU A 51 1.79 -16.23 6.68
CA LEU A 51 2.79 -16.77 5.76
C LEU A 51 2.45 -18.20 5.27
N GLY A 52 1.22 -18.66 5.42
CA GLY A 52 0.80 -20.03 5.03
C GLY A 52 0.96 -20.34 3.54
N LEU A 53 0.95 -19.34 2.67
CA LEU A 53 1.20 -19.47 1.23
C LEU A 53 2.59 -18.96 0.80
N ALA A 54 3.42 -18.52 1.76
CA ALA A 54 4.72 -17.95 1.48
C ALA A 54 5.68 -18.95 0.84
N ARG A 55 6.55 -18.47 -0.04
CA ARG A 55 7.57 -19.25 -0.76
C ARG A 55 8.92 -18.57 -0.69
N LEU A 56 9.97 -19.42 -0.66
CA LEU A 56 11.34 -18.96 -0.80
C LEU A 56 11.64 -18.61 -2.27
N ALA A 57 12.28 -17.50 -2.52
CA ALA A 57 12.55 -17.02 -3.88
C ALA A 57 13.69 -17.79 -4.61
N GLU A 58 14.35 -18.75 -3.96
CA GLU A 58 15.55 -19.42 -4.49
C GLU A 58 15.32 -20.49 -5.57
N ASN A 59 14.10 -20.94 -5.82
CA ASN A 59 13.86 -22.03 -6.75
C ASN A 59 13.16 -21.59 -8.05
N GLU A 60 13.91 -20.94 -8.94
CA GLU A 60 13.45 -20.67 -10.31
C GLU A 60 13.43 -21.88 -11.25
N VAL A 61 13.64 -23.10 -10.78
CA VAL A 61 13.70 -24.29 -11.62
C VAL A 61 12.70 -25.34 -11.16
N THR A 62 11.44 -25.12 -11.43
CA THR A 62 10.48 -26.21 -11.61
C THR A 62 9.42 -25.81 -12.64
N HIS A 63 9.50 -26.49 -13.76
CA HIS A 63 8.48 -26.51 -14.79
C HIS A 63 7.17 -27.07 -14.22
N VAL A 64 6.22 -26.23 -13.87
CA VAL A 64 4.78 -26.50 -14.00
C VAL A 64 4.02 -25.19 -14.00
N SER A 65 3.11 -25.05 -14.94
CA SER A 65 2.25 -23.91 -15.26
C SER A 65 1.21 -23.64 -14.16
N MET A 66 1.65 -23.08 -13.04
CA MET A 66 0.79 -22.38 -12.09
C MET A 66 1.23 -20.91 -12.08
N ARG A 67 0.30 -19.97 -11.94
CA ARG A 67 0.60 -18.53 -11.88
C ARG A 67 1.79 -18.32 -10.96
N LYS A 68 2.93 -17.98 -11.55
CA LYS A 68 4.20 -17.83 -10.84
C LYS A 68 4.04 -16.68 -9.84
N LEU A 69 3.93 -17.00 -8.55
CA LEU A 69 3.97 -16.00 -7.48
C LEU A 69 5.37 -15.39 -7.47
N THR A 70 5.44 -14.07 -7.52
CA THR A 70 6.69 -13.31 -7.56
C THR A 70 6.59 -12.14 -6.58
N GLU A 71 7.73 -11.55 -6.22
CA GLU A 71 7.77 -10.28 -5.48
C GLU A 71 6.86 -9.23 -6.13
N LYS A 72 6.80 -9.20 -7.47
CA LYS A 72 5.96 -8.26 -8.22
C LYS A 72 4.46 -8.56 -8.12
N SER A 73 4.09 -9.80 -7.81
CA SER A 73 2.70 -10.15 -7.49
C SER A 73 2.30 -9.58 -6.13
N ASP A 74 3.16 -9.71 -5.12
CA ASP A 74 2.95 -9.13 -3.80
C ASP A 74 2.86 -7.60 -3.86
N VAL A 75 3.74 -6.97 -4.66
CA VAL A 75 3.71 -5.51 -4.88
C VAL A 75 2.37 -5.07 -5.46
N PHE A 76 1.83 -5.80 -6.44
CA PHE A 76 0.51 -5.48 -7.00
C PHE A 76 -0.59 -5.61 -5.95
N SER A 77 -0.62 -6.72 -5.22
CA SER A 77 -1.60 -6.95 -4.16
C SER A 77 -1.50 -5.90 -3.06
N PHE A 78 -0.28 -5.46 -2.73
CA PHE A 78 -0.07 -4.36 -1.79
C PHE A 78 -0.61 -3.02 -2.33
N GLY A 79 -0.44 -2.75 -3.62
CA GLY A 79 -1.05 -1.59 -4.27
C GLY A 79 -2.58 -1.58 -4.13
N VAL A 80 -3.22 -2.75 -4.19
CA VAL A 80 -4.67 -2.88 -3.94
C VAL A 80 -5.00 -2.53 -2.49
N VAL A 81 -4.20 -2.98 -1.52
CA VAL A 81 -4.37 -2.59 -0.10
C VAL A 81 -4.25 -1.08 0.09
N LEU A 82 -3.30 -0.42 -0.58
CA LEU A 82 -3.21 1.05 -0.53
C LEU A 82 -4.47 1.72 -1.09
N LEU A 83 -5.04 1.19 -2.19
CA LEU A 83 -6.30 1.70 -2.72
C LEU A 83 -7.47 1.49 -1.74
N GLU A 84 -7.53 0.37 -1.02
CA GLU A 84 -8.51 0.16 0.04
C GLU A 84 -8.40 1.23 1.14
N LEU A 85 -7.17 1.59 1.54
CA LEU A 85 -6.93 2.63 2.54
C LEU A 85 -7.29 4.04 2.06
N ILE A 86 -7.13 4.32 0.76
CA ILE A 86 -7.45 5.63 0.16
C ILE A 86 -8.96 5.76 -0.05
N ILE A 87 -9.56 4.78 -0.71
CA ILE A 87 -10.94 4.82 -1.21
C ILE A 87 -11.95 4.35 -0.14
N GLY A 88 -11.49 3.59 0.86
CA GLY A 88 -12.32 3.06 1.94
C GLY A 88 -13.27 1.94 1.51
N ARG A 89 -12.98 1.24 0.41
CA ARG A 89 -13.79 0.16 -0.15
C ARG A 89 -13.02 -1.15 -0.24
N LYS A 90 -13.75 -2.26 -0.30
CA LYS A 90 -13.14 -3.58 -0.55
C LYS A 90 -12.69 -3.71 -2.01
N PRO A 91 -11.68 -4.59 -2.31
CA PRO A 91 -11.12 -4.77 -3.65
C PRO A 91 -12.14 -5.20 -4.70
N VAL A 92 -13.15 -5.94 -4.30
CA VAL A 92 -14.28 -6.38 -5.15
C VAL A 92 -15.56 -6.08 -4.40
N ASP A 93 -16.41 -5.27 -5.01
CA ASP A 93 -17.73 -4.93 -4.48
C ASP A 93 -18.81 -5.43 -5.46
N THR A 94 -19.30 -6.64 -5.22
CA THR A 94 -20.32 -7.30 -6.05
C THR A 94 -21.71 -6.66 -5.97
N SER A 95 -21.90 -5.68 -5.08
CA SER A 95 -23.15 -4.91 -5.01
C SER A 95 -23.25 -3.82 -6.10
N ARG A 96 -22.19 -3.63 -6.88
CA ARG A 96 -22.10 -2.61 -7.92
C ARG A 96 -22.40 -3.15 -9.32
N PRO A 97 -22.76 -2.26 -10.27
CA PRO A 97 -22.92 -2.63 -11.66
C PRO A 97 -21.66 -3.29 -12.24
N LEU A 98 -21.86 -4.19 -13.21
CA LEU A 98 -20.78 -4.83 -13.96
C LEU A 98 -19.83 -3.77 -14.54
N GLY A 99 -18.53 -3.87 -14.18
CA GLY A 99 -17.48 -2.93 -14.57
C GLY A 99 -16.96 -2.03 -13.44
N ASP A 100 -17.79 -1.75 -12.43
CA ASP A 100 -17.37 -0.96 -11.24
C ASP A 100 -16.93 -1.82 -10.05
N GLU A 101 -16.84 -3.13 -10.27
CA GLU A 101 -16.56 -4.13 -9.24
C GLU A 101 -15.08 -4.13 -8.81
N SER A 102 -14.18 -3.79 -9.74
CA SER A 102 -12.73 -3.85 -9.49
C SER A 102 -12.17 -2.54 -8.96
N LEU A 103 -11.58 -2.59 -7.77
CA LEU A 103 -10.90 -1.45 -7.14
C LEU A 103 -9.68 -0.97 -7.94
N VAL A 104 -9.20 -1.74 -8.91
CA VAL A 104 -8.05 -1.39 -9.75
C VAL A 104 -8.49 -0.70 -11.05
N GLU A 105 -9.55 -1.18 -11.69
CA GLU A 105 -9.98 -0.67 -13.01
C GLU A 105 -10.89 0.54 -12.88
N TRP A 106 -11.88 0.48 -11.98
CA TRP A 106 -12.83 1.57 -11.76
C TRP A 106 -12.16 2.92 -11.43
N PRO A 107 -11.17 3.02 -10.52
CA PRO A 107 -10.64 4.32 -10.14
C PRO A 107 -9.54 4.84 -11.09
N ARG A 108 -9.17 4.13 -12.15
CA ARG A 108 -8.08 4.54 -13.05
C ARG A 108 -8.20 5.97 -13.56
N PRO A 109 -9.36 6.45 -14.05
CA PRO A 109 -9.49 7.84 -14.49
C PRO A 109 -9.27 8.82 -13.33
N LEU A 110 -9.79 8.51 -12.14
CA LEU A 110 -9.63 9.33 -10.94
C LEU A 110 -8.18 9.35 -10.44
N LEU A 111 -7.50 8.20 -10.48
CA LEU A 111 -6.08 8.11 -10.16
C LEU A 111 -5.21 8.93 -11.11
N ASN A 112 -5.55 8.96 -12.41
CA ASN A 112 -4.84 9.80 -13.37
C ASN A 112 -5.06 11.29 -13.10
N ARG A 113 -6.27 11.72 -12.75
CA ARG A 113 -6.55 13.11 -12.34
C ARG A 113 -5.81 13.46 -11.04
N ALA A 114 -5.82 12.57 -10.06
CA ALA A 114 -5.11 12.76 -8.81
C ALA A 114 -3.60 12.98 -9.00
N ILE A 115 -2.97 12.20 -9.89
CA ILE A 115 -1.54 12.33 -10.19
C ILE A 115 -1.23 13.60 -11.00
N ASN A 116 -2.05 13.94 -12.00
CA ASN A 116 -1.74 15.04 -12.93
C ASN A 116 -2.25 16.40 -12.44
N GLU A 117 -3.38 16.43 -11.73
CA GLU A 117 -4.12 17.63 -11.39
C GLU A 117 -4.18 17.86 -9.86
N GLN A 118 -3.76 16.87 -9.06
CA GLN A 118 -3.87 16.86 -7.59
C GLN A 118 -5.32 17.05 -7.09
N GLU A 119 -6.27 16.48 -7.83
CA GLU A 119 -7.68 16.45 -7.47
C GLU A 119 -8.02 15.09 -6.86
N PHE A 120 -8.36 15.05 -5.57
CA PHE A 120 -8.56 13.81 -4.80
C PHE A 120 -10.01 13.58 -4.39
N GLU A 121 -10.86 14.59 -4.36
CA GLU A 121 -12.19 14.57 -3.72
C GLU A 121 -13.09 13.42 -4.19
N GLU A 122 -13.08 13.12 -5.50
CA GLU A 122 -13.90 12.03 -6.06
C GLU A 122 -13.31 10.63 -5.78
N LEU A 123 -12.02 10.55 -5.46
CA LEU A 123 -11.30 9.32 -5.24
C LEU A 123 -11.32 8.87 -3.79
N VAL A 124 -11.18 9.83 -2.87
CA VAL A 124 -10.95 9.60 -1.44
C VAL A 124 -12.23 9.11 -0.75
N ASP A 125 -12.05 8.29 0.28
CA ASP A 125 -13.13 7.84 1.16
C ASP A 125 -13.93 9.03 1.70
N PRO A 126 -15.21 9.18 1.34
CA PRO A 126 -16.02 10.31 1.80
C PRO A 126 -16.19 10.37 3.33
N ARG A 127 -15.93 9.26 4.04
CA ARG A 127 -15.96 9.21 5.51
C ARG A 127 -14.80 9.96 6.17
N LEU A 128 -13.76 10.30 5.42
CA LEU A 128 -12.67 11.16 5.90
C LEU A 128 -13.11 12.63 5.98
N THR A 129 -14.18 13.02 5.27
CA THR A 129 -14.75 14.39 5.31
C THR A 129 -13.73 15.51 5.07
N GLY A 130 -12.69 15.23 4.27
CA GLY A 130 -11.59 16.16 4.02
C GLY A 130 -10.54 16.23 5.14
N ASP A 131 -10.66 15.40 6.18
CA ASP A 131 -9.68 15.34 7.27
C ASP A 131 -8.49 14.44 6.90
N TYR A 132 -7.65 14.94 5.99
CA TYR A 132 -6.41 14.33 5.55
C TYR A 132 -5.44 15.41 5.06
N ASP A 133 -4.15 15.12 5.10
CA ASP A 133 -3.12 15.97 4.51
C ASP A 133 -2.97 15.68 3.01
N ASP A 134 -2.99 16.72 2.18
CA ASP A 134 -2.94 16.59 0.72
C ASP A 134 -1.60 16.01 0.23
N VAL A 135 -0.49 16.32 0.90
CA VAL A 135 0.84 15.81 0.55
C VAL A 135 0.93 14.31 0.86
N GLU A 136 0.44 13.92 2.03
CA GLU A 136 0.37 12.51 2.42
C GLU A 136 -0.56 11.72 1.49
N MET A 137 -1.74 12.25 1.17
CA MET A 137 -2.68 11.64 0.24
C MET A 137 -2.03 11.45 -1.13
N PHE A 138 -1.39 12.48 -1.66
CA PHE A 138 -0.69 12.39 -2.94
C PHE A 138 0.38 11.29 -2.94
N ARG A 139 1.19 11.21 -1.88
CA ARG A 139 2.22 10.17 -1.75
C ARG A 139 1.63 8.75 -1.69
N MET A 140 0.54 8.57 -0.95
CA MET A 140 -0.15 7.28 -0.92
C MET A 140 -0.72 6.90 -2.29
N ILE A 141 -1.30 7.85 -3.02
CA ILE A 141 -1.80 7.62 -4.39
C ILE A 141 -0.64 7.29 -5.34
N GLU A 142 0.47 8.03 -5.28
CA GLU A 142 1.68 7.78 -6.07
C GLU A 142 2.20 6.34 -5.86
N ALA A 143 2.31 5.92 -4.60
CA ALA A 143 2.73 4.57 -4.24
C ALA A 143 1.76 3.52 -4.77
N ALA A 144 0.44 3.71 -4.61
CA ALA A 144 -0.57 2.79 -5.10
C ALA A 144 -0.51 2.64 -6.62
N VAL A 145 -0.48 3.74 -7.36
CA VAL A 145 -0.39 3.76 -8.84
C VAL A 145 0.88 3.06 -9.33
N ALA A 146 2.02 3.27 -8.67
CA ALA A 146 3.25 2.58 -9.02
C ALA A 146 3.14 1.07 -8.84
N CYS A 147 2.51 0.61 -7.76
CA CYS A 147 2.36 -0.81 -7.41
C CYS A 147 1.38 -1.55 -8.34
N ILE A 148 0.28 -0.92 -8.78
CA ILE A 148 -0.75 -1.56 -9.61
C ILE A 148 -0.47 -1.49 -11.12
N ARG A 149 0.73 -1.11 -11.55
CA ARG A 149 1.07 -1.10 -12.98
C ARG A 149 0.83 -2.45 -13.62
N HIS A 150 0.25 -2.45 -14.84
CA HIS A 150 -0.02 -3.69 -15.59
C HIS A 150 1.26 -4.51 -15.81
N SER A 151 2.32 -3.87 -16.30
CA SER A 151 3.61 -4.52 -16.48
C SER A 151 4.29 -4.77 -15.13
N ALA A 152 4.44 -6.04 -14.75
CA ALA A 152 5.14 -6.43 -13.53
C ALA A 152 6.57 -5.86 -13.48
N ALA A 153 7.28 -5.81 -14.62
CA ALA A 153 8.63 -5.25 -14.70
C ALA A 153 8.70 -3.76 -14.31
N ARG A 154 7.59 -3.02 -14.50
CA ARG A 154 7.51 -1.59 -14.16
C ARG A 154 7.06 -1.32 -12.73
N ARG A 155 6.64 -2.33 -11.98
CA ARG A 155 6.30 -2.18 -10.56
C ARG A 155 7.58 -1.97 -9.74
N PRO A 156 7.57 -1.10 -8.73
CA PRO A 156 8.75 -0.84 -7.90
C PRO A 156 9.18 -2.07 -7.09
N LYS A 157 10.37 -2.03 -6.50
CA LYS A 157 10.72 -2.87 -5.35
C LYS A 157 10.08 -2.27 -4.09
N MET A 158 9.84 -3.11 -3.07
CA MET A 158 9.19 -2.62 -1.84
C MET A 158 10.02 -1.55 -1.11
N GLY A 159 11.34 -1.63 -1.12
CA GLY A 159 12.21 -0.59 -0.56
C GLY A 159 12.09 0.78 -1.28
N GLN A 160 11.64 0.80 -2.55
CA GLN A 160 11.30 2.06 -3.23
C GLN A 160 9.95 2.61 -2.74
N VAL A 161 8.97 1.73 -2.47
CA VAL A 161 7.67 2.12 -1.89
C VAL A 161 7.87 2.64 -0.47
N VAL A 162 8.73 2.00 0.33
CA VAL A 162 9.13 2.49 1.67
C VAL A 162 9.60 3.95 1.57
N ARG A 163 10.50 4.29 0.64
CA ARG A 163 11.00 5.66 0.50
C ARG A 163 9.93 6.69 0.13
N ILE A 164 8.93 6.29 -0.67
CA ILE A 164 7.79 7.16 -0.99
C ILE A 164 6.98 7.43 0.28
N LEU A 165 6.71 6.39 1.08
CA LEU A 165 5.84 6.49 2.25
C LEU A 165 6.56 6.95 3.53
N ASP A 166 7.86 6.72 3.69
CA ASP A 166 8.62 7.21 4.86
C ASP A 166 8.75 8.74 4.89
N SER A 167 8.68 9.40 3.73
CA SER A 167 8.61 10.86 3.70
C SER A 167 7.37 11.43 4.42
N LEU A 168 6.35 10.60 4.66
CA LEU A 168 5.13 10.97 5.40
C LEU A 168 5.34 10.99 6.91
N THR A 169 6.20 10.10 7.44
CA THR A 169 6.41 9.96 8.89
C THR A 169 7.45 10.92 9.46
N LEU A 170 8.26 11.55 8.61
CA LEU A 170 9.31 12.49 9.05
C LEU A 170 8.75 13.86 9.44
N ASN A 171 7.58 14.25 8.93
CA ASN A 171 6.96 15.53 9.27
C ASN A 171 6.37 15.58 10.69
N ASP A 172 6.04 14.44 11.29
CA ASP A 172 5.51 14.36 12.67
C ASP A 172 6.58 14.58 13.75
N VAL A 173 7.87 14.37 13.42
CA VAL A 173 8.96 14.47 14.41
C VAL A 173 9.43 15.91 14.60
N ASP A 174 9.33 16.75 13.57
CA ASP A 174 9.79 18.16 13.64
C ASP A 174 8.81 19.09 14.39
N LEU A 175 7.53 18.74 14.50
CA LEU A 175 6.55 19.56 15.22
C LEU A 175 6.53 19.31 16.73
N SER A 176 7.08 18.18 17.20
CA SER A 176 7.12 17.84 18.63
C SER A 176 8.35 18.39 19.38
N ASN A 177 9.36 18.92 18.69
CA ASN A 177 10.62 19.38 19.27
C ASN A 177 10.81 20.91 19.27
N GLY A 178 9.77 21.67 18.92
CA GLY A 178 9.77 23.14 18.82
C GLY A 178 9.30 23.89 20.05
N GLY A 179 9.44 23.38 21.26
CA GLY A 179 8.92 24.03 22.45
C GLY A 179 9.72 23.84 23.74
N ARG A 180 10.93 24.39 23.81
CA ARG A 180 11.52 24.88 25.07
C ARG A 180 12.88 25.54 24.79
N ARG A 181 12.87 26.84 24.60
CA ARG A 181 13.98 27.70 24.98
C ARG A 181 13.41 28.64 26.03
N ASP A 182 13.65 28.30 27.29
CA ASP A 182 13.51 29.21 28.40
C ASP A 182 14.78 30.04 28.51
N LEU A 183 14.55 31.30 28.78
CA LEU A 183 15.49 32.34 29.11
C LEU A 183 16.22 32.04 30.41
#